data_e9a7b406b32b4193809b3782ec3661dc
#
_entry.id   e9a7b406b32b4193809b3782ec3661dc
#
_cell.length_a   1.000
_cell.length_b   1.000
_cell.length_c   1.000
_cell.angle_alpha   90.00
_cell.angle_beta   90.00
_cell.angle_gamma   90.00
#
_symmetry.space_group_name_H-M   'P 1'
#
loop_
_entity.id
_entity.type
_entity.pdbx_description
1 polymer ?
#
loop_
_entity_poly.entity_id
_entity_poly.type
_entity_poly.pdbx_seq_one_letter_code
_entity_poly.pdbx_strand_id
1 'polypeptide(L)'
;TPFAGSDSALAGLGLGIAGTWSQDSNSNSLGSYKTPGQAYNFFAYTGTNSNGRRERITPQAYYYNGPLGVIAEYAAVKQDVIKTSNSATASLTNSAWQIAASYLLTGEDASFKGVKPYNPFKSGTEGGWGAFELLARYQENNIDRNAATFANTTNGYALGAKTWGIGVNWYLNEASRFSVNLEKTKFSDLSTGTVLKGDTENFAVARYQLAF
;
A
#
# COMPACT_ATOMS: atom_id res chain seq x y z
N THR A 1 19.23 -7.18 -7.75
CA THR A 1 19.80 -7.79 -6.51
C THR A 1 21.32 -7.57 -6.49
N PRO A 2 21.83 -6.56 -5.73
CA PRO A 2 23.25 -6.21 -5.78
C PRO A 2 24.18 -7.30 -5.23
N PHE A 3 23.68 -8.24 -4.43
CA PHE A 3 24.45 -9.29 -3.78
C PHE A 3 24.04 -10.70 -4.22
N ALA A 4 23.30 -10.84 -5.31
CA ALA A 4 22.86 -12.15 -5.79
C ALA A 4 24.04 -13.07 -6.10
N GLY A 5 23.94 -14.34 -5.64
CA GLY A 5 24.98 -15.35 -5.84
C GLY A 5 26.19 -15.22 -4.92
N SER A 6 26.17 -14.32 -3.92
CA SER A 6 27.18 -14.24 -2.85
C SER A 6 26.76 -15.06 -1.62
N ASP A 7 27.72 -15.49 -0.82
CA ASP A 7 27.48 -16.12 0.50
C ASP A 7 27.10 -15.08 1.59
N SER A 8 26.83 -13.85 1.18
CA SER A 8 26.44 -12.76 2.07
C SER A 8 25.00 -12.93 2.57
N ALA A 9 24.74 -12.58 3.83
CA ALA A 9 23.39 -12.46 4.37
C ALA A 9 22.49 -11.50 3.57
N LEU A 10 23.08 -10.61 2.76
CA LEU A 10 22.36 -9.67 1.88
C LEU A 10 22.03 -10.24 0.48
N ALA A 11 22.32 -11.52 0.22
CA ALA A 11 22.04 -12.13 -1.09
C ALA A 11 20.58 -12.00 -1.54
N GLY A 12 19.64 -11.97 -0.57
CA GLY A 12 18.22 -11.80 -0.81
C GLY A 12 17.74 -10.34 -0.95
N LEU A 13 18.64 -9.33 -0.86
CA LEU A 13 18.29 -7.93 -0.96
C LEU A 13 18.10 -7.51 -2.43
N GLY A 14 16.96 -6.92 -2.73
CA GLY A 14 16.69 -6.24 -3.99
C GLY A 14 16.37 -4.77 -3.78
N LEU A 15 16.86 -3.93 -4.67
CA LEU A 15 16.60 -2.49 -4.68
C LEU A 15 16.05 -2.08 -6.04
N GLY A 16 15.12 -1.15 -6.04
CA GLY A 16 14.55 -0.59 -7.23
C GLY A 16 14.24 0.90 -7.08
N ILE A 17 14.26 1.62 -8.18
CA ILE A 17 13.80 3.00 -8.24
C ILE A 17 13.12 3.22 -9.59
N ALA A 18 11.98 3.89 -9.56
CA ALA A 18 11.30 4.35 -10.77
C ALA A 18 10.96 5.83 -10.64
N GLY A 19 10.89 6.51 -11.78
CA GLY A 19 10.49 7.90 -11.85
C GLY A 19 9.70 8.17 -13.13
N THR A 20 8.74 9.10 -13.05
CA THR A 20 8.00 9.59 -14.20
C THR A 20 7.95 11.11 -14.17
N TRP A 21 7.96 11.69 -15.35
CA TRP A 21 7.76 13.11 -15.57
C TRP A 21 6.72 13.32 -16.66
N SER A 22 5.80 14.26 -16.44
CA SER A 22 4.84 14.69 -17.45
C SER A 22 4.53 16.18 -17.33
N GLN A 23 3.99 16.73 -18.41
CA GLN A 23 3.46 18.08 -18.47
C GLN A 23 1.97 17.97 -18.79
N ASP A 24 1.12 18.40 -17.86
CA ASP A 24 -0.34 18.33 -17.99
C ASP A 24 -0.92 19.73 -18.30
N SER A 25 -1.95 19.78 -19.10
CA SER A 25 -2.65 21.04 -19.43
C SER A 25 -4.10 20.99 -18.92
N ASN A 26 -4.40 21.72 -17.86
CA ASN A 26 -5.73 22.08 -17.29
C ASN A 26 -6.95 21.24 -17.71
N SER A 27 -6.78 19.97 -18.04
CA SER A 27 -7.89 19.12 -18.55
C SER A 27 -8.10 17.83 -17.78
N ASN A 28 -7.17 17.45 -16.91
CA ASN A 28 -7.23 16.18 -16.20
C ASN A 28 -7.63 16.37 -14.74
N SER A 29 -8.71 15.71 -14.33
CA SER A 29 -9.09 15.63 -12.93
C SER A 29 -8.03 14.87 -12.13
N LEU A 30 -7.84 15.31 -10.89
CA LEU A 30 -6.90 14.67 -9.97
C LEU A 30 -7.53 13.44 -9.32
N GLY A 31 -6.69 12.46 -9.03
CA GLY A 31 -7.09 11.25 -8.31
C GLY A 31 -7.48 11.52 -6.86
N SER A 32 -8.09 10.54 -6.24
CA SER A 32 -8.38 10.49 -4.82
C SER A 32 -7.48 9.52 -4.09
N TYR A 33 -7.34 9.69 -2.78
CA TYR A 33 -6.54 8.85 -1.90
C TYR A 33 -7.45 8.02 -1.00
N LYS A 34 -7.17 6.73 -0.93
CA LYS A 34 -7.94 5.74 -0.18
C LYS A 34 -7.08 5.03 0.84
N THR A 35 -7.74 4.50 1.87
CA THR A 35 -7.15 3.52 2.79
C THR A 35 -7.02 2.15 2.12
N PRO A 36 -6.29 1.20 2.69
CA PRO A 36 -6.25 -0.17 2.18
C PRO A 36 -7.64 -0.82 2.06
N GLY A 37 -8.57 -0.47 2.96
CA GLY A 37 -9.96 -0.93 2.91
C GLY A 37 -10.74 -0.46 1.69
N GLN A 38 -10.25 0.54 0.96
CA GLN A 38 -10.85 1.08 -0.26
C GLN A 38 -12.30 1.58 -0.11
N ALA A 39 -12.85 1.62 1.12
CA ALA A 39 -14.24 1.95 1.36
C ALA A 39 -14.55 3.40 1.03
N TYR A 40 -13.65 4.32 1.46
CA TYR A 40 -13.84 5.75 1.30
C TYR A 40 -12.56 6.43 0.81
N ASN A 41 -12.73 7.58 0.15
CA ASN A 41 -11.64 8.50 -0.08
C ASN A 41 -11.39 9.27 1.22
N PHE A 42 -10.22 9.13 1.84
CA PHE A 42 -9.85 10.00 2.96
C PHE A 42 -9.39 11.38 2.49
N PHE A 43 -9.00 11.50 1.22
CA PHE A 43 -8.73 12.77 0.56
C PHE A 43 -9.17 12.70 -0.90
N ALA A 44 -9.87 13.72 -1.36
CA ALA A 44 -10.24 13.91 -2.76
C ALA A 44 -10.20 15.40 -3.11
N TYR A 45 -9.74 15.70 -4.30
CA TYR A 45 -9.80 17.04 -4.86
C TYR A 45 -11.22 17.35 -5.36
N THR A 46 -11.60 18.65 -5.35
CA THR A 46 -12.86 19.12 -5.94
C THR A 46 -12.63 20.35 -6.79
N GLY A 47 -13.20 20.39 -7.99
CA GLY A 47 -13.04 21.50 -8.92
C GLY A 47 -11.58 21.88 -9.17
N THR A 48 -10.69 20.88 -9.25
CA THR A 48 -9.24 21.05 -9.35
C THR A 48 -8.70 20.15 -10.45
N ASN A 49 -7.94 20.74 -11.34
CA ASN A 49 -7.30 20.05 -12.45
C ASN A 49 -5.77 20.07 -12.30
N SER A 50 -5.10 19.15 -12.96
CA SER A 50 -3.66 19.23 -13.19
C SER A 50 -3.36 20.38 -14.15
N ASN A 51 -2.33 21.18 -13.85
CA ASN A 51 -1.95 22.30 -14.69
C ASN A 51 -0.44 22.59 -14.58
N GLY A 52 0.33 21.93 -15.39
CA GLY A 52 1.76 22.06 -15.40
C GLY A 52 2.50 20.76 -15.15
N ARG A 53 3.58 20.83 -14.40
CA ARG A 53 4.51 19.73 -14.16
C ARG A 53 3.94 18.69 -13.21
N ARG A 54 4.18 17.42 -13.53
CA ARG A 54 3.92 16.28 -12.67
C ARG A 54 5.13 15.37 -12.63
N GLU A 55 5.67 15.18 -11.45
CA GLU A 55 6.84 14.35 -11.19
C GLU A 55 6.48 13.28 -10.17
N ARG A 56 6.96 12.05 -10.38
CA ARG A 56 6.84 10.96 -9.42
C ARG A 56 8.17 10.27 -9.24
N ILE A 57 8.44 9.85 -8.02
CA ILE A 57 9.58 9.00 -7.68
C ILE A 57 9.13 7.91 -6.74
N THR A 58 9.58 6.67 -7.00
CA THR A 58 9.20 5.48 -6.22
C THR A 58 10.42 4.57 -6.00
N PRO A 59 11.27 4.86 -5.00
CA PRO A 59 12.25 3.90 -4.53
C PRO A 59 11.57 2.76 -3.78
N GLN A 60 12.11 1.55 -3.94
CA GLN A 60 11.63 0.35 -3.29
C GLN A 60 12.77 -0.58 -2.91
N ALA A 61 12.57 -1.38 -1.88
CA ALA A 61 13.49 -2.41 -1.45
C ALA A 61 12.71 -3.66 -1.03
N TYR A 62 13.30 -4.82 -1.25
CA TYR A 62 12.81 -6.06 -0.68
C TYR A 62 13.97 -6.91 -0.17
N TYR A 63 13.68 -7.74 0.82
CA TYR A 63 14.64 -8.68 1.37
C TYR A 63 13.95 -10.02 1.64
N TYR A 64 14.53 -11.09 1.13
CA TYR A 64 14.08 -12.46 1.37
C TYR A 64 15.24 -13.30 1.87
N ASN A 65 15.04 -13.96 3.02
CA ASN A 65 16.03 -14.88 3.58
C ASN A 65 15.34 -15.99 4.37
N GLY A 66 15.35 -17.20 3.83
CA GLY A 66 14.60 -18.31 4.38
C GLY A 66 13.12 -17.94 4.56
N PRO A 67 12.53 -18.15 5.75
CA PRO A 67 11.11 -17.88 5.99
C PRO A 67 10.77 -16.39 6.11
N LEU A 68 11.75 -15.49 6.16
CA LEU A 68 11.55 -14.06 6.33
C LEU A 68 11.44 -13.34 4.99
N GLY A 69 10.39 -12.56 4.81
CA GLY A 69 10.21 -11.60 3.73
C GLY A 69 9.99 -10.18 4.28
N VAL A 70 10.65 -9.18 3.71
CA VAL A 70 10.44 -7.76 4.03
C VAL A 70 10.34 -6.98 2.72
N ILE A 71 9.38 -6.06 2.65
CA ILE A 71 9.21 -5.12 1.53
C ILE A 71 9.09 -3.72 2.11
N ALA A 72 9.80 -2.77 1.52
CA ALA A 72 9.68 -1.35 1.84
C ALA A 72 9.55 -0.53 0.55
N GLU A 73 8.63 0.41 0.54
CA GLU A 73 8.36 1.28 -0.60
C GLU A 73 8.13 2.71 -0.12
N TYR A 74 8.57 3.66 -0.93
CA TYR A 74 8.25 5.07 -0.79
C TYR A 74 7.75 5.59 -2.13
N ALA A 75 6.76 6.48 -2.11
CA ALA A 75 6.28 7.17 -3.30
C ALA A 75 6.09 8.64 -2.98
N ALA A 76 6.58 9.52 -3.87
CA ALA A 76 6.28 10.93 -3.83
C ALA A 76 5.78 11.41 -5.20
N VAL A 77 4.77 12.27 -5.16
CA VAL A 77 4.21 12.91 -6.35
C VAL A 77 4.21 14.41 -6.13
N LYS A 78 4.95 15.15 -6.94
CA LYS A 78 4.87 16.61 -7.03
C LYS A 78 4.04 16.97 -8.25
N GLN A 79 3.04 17.82 -8.06
CA GLN A 79 2.10 18.17 -9.13
C GLN A 79 1.63 19.62 -9.04
N ASP A 80 1.68 20.31 -10.15
CA ASP A 80 1.11 21.64 -10.31
C ASP A 80 -0.40 21.50 -10.58
N VAL A 81 -1.20 22.28 -9.87
CA VAL A 81 -2.66 22.22 -9.90
C VAL A 81 -3.30 23.60 -10.08
N ILE A 82 -4.53 23.62 -10.62
CA ILE A 82 -5.34 24.81 -10.74
C ILE A 82 -6.75 24.54 -10.27
N LYS A 83 -7.31 25.43 -9.48
CA LYS A 83 -8.74 25.40 -9.07
C LYS A 83 -9.58 26.09 -10.13
N THR A 84 -10.58 25.37 -10.65
CA THR A 84 -11.39 25.85 -11.78
C THR A 84 -12.30 27.02 -11.42
N SER A 85 -12.68 27.17 -10.15
CA SER A 85 -13.62 28.21 -9.72
C SER A 85 -13.01 29.62 -9.62
N ASN A 86 -11.72 29.73 -9.32
CA ASN A 86 -11.04 31.02 -9.07
C ASN A 86 -9.63 31.09 -9.62
N SER A 87 -9.22 30.13 -10.44
CA SER A 87 -7.89 30.01 -11.05
C SER A 87 -6.72 30.00 -10.04
N ALA A 88 -6.98 29.69 -8.78
CA ALA A 88 -5.91 29.52 -7.79
C ALA A 88 -5.00 28.35 -8.18
N THR A 89 -3.69 28.57 -8.14
CA THR A 89 -2.68 27.59 -8.50
C THR A 89 -1.82 27.21 -7.31
N ALA A 90 -1.32 25.97 -7.29
CA ALA A 90 -0.34 25.49 -6.31
C ALA A 90 0.54 24.40 -6.90
N SER A 91 1.73 24.22 -6.35
CA SER A 91 2.56 23.03 -6.54
C SER A 91 2.47 22.18 -5.29
N LEU A 92 1.84 21.02 -5.39
CA LEU A 92 1.53 20.14 -4.26
C LEU A 92 2.45 18.92 -4.27
N THR A 93 2.91 18.52 -3.08
CA THR A 93 3.74 17.31 -2.92
C THR A 93 3.07 16.34 -1.96
N ASN A 94 2.52 15.25 -2.49
CA ASN A 94 1.97 14.16 -1.71
C ASN A 94 2.96 13.01 -1.64
N SER A 95 3.04 12.34 -0.50
CA SER A 95 3.93 11.19 -0.33
C SER A 95 3.26 10.06 0.45
N ALA A 96 3.75 8.86 0.24
CA ALA A 96 3.37 7.69 1.00
C ALA A 96 4.58 6.78 1.17
N TRP A 97 4.61 6.01 2.26
CA TRP A 97 5.58 4.93 2.43
C TRP A 97 4.96 3.76 3.16
N GLN A 98 5.49 2.59 2.93
CA GLN A 98 5.11 1.39 3.65
C GLN A 98 6.32 0.50 3.93
N ILE A 99 6.19 -0.27 5.00
CA ILE A 99 7.00 -1.43 5.28
C ILE A 99 6.08 -2.60 5.60
N ALA A 100 6.32 -3.74 4.98
CA ALA A 100 5.61 -4.98 5.26
C ALA A 100 6.63 -6.08 5.53
N ALA A 101 6.34 -6.91 6.52
CA ALA A 101 7.14 -8.09 6.85
C ALA A 101 6.24 -9.33 6.85
N SER A 102 6.79 -10.44 6.42
CA SER A 102 6.15 -11.75 6.49
C SER A 102 7.09 -12.79 7.05
N TYR A 103 6.53 -13.81 7.72
CA TYR A 103 7.29 -14.91 8.28
C TYR A 103 6.52 -16.22 8.14
N LEU A 104 7.13 -17.19 7.47
CA LEU A 104 6.59 -18.54 7.30
C LEU A 104 6.86 -19.39 8.53
N LEU A 105 5.80 -19.65 9.32
CA LEU A 105 5.88 -20.43 10.57
C LEU A 105 6.27 -21.89 10.33
N THR A 106 5.99 -22.40 9.15
CA THR A 106 6.22 -23.78 8.74
C THR A 106 7.59 -24.00 8.10
N GLY A 107 8.38 -22.89 7.94
CA GLY A 107 9.79 -22.94 7.60
C GLY A 107 10.11 -22.91 6.10
N GLU A 108 9.12 -22.78 5.23
CA GLU A 108 9.32 -22.60 3.80
C GLU A 108 10.03 -21.26 3.50
N ASP A 109 10.62 -21.16 2.32
CA ASP A 109 11.26 -19.92 1.89
C ASP A 109 10.21 -18.88 1.44
N ALA A 110 10.33 -17.66 1.98
CA ALA A 110 9.54 -16.52 1.56
C ALA A 110 9.91 -16.10 0.13
N SER A 111 8.91 -15.79 -0.69
CA SER A 111 9.11 -15.46 -2.11
C SER A 111 8.00 -14.59 -2.69
N PHE A 112 8.35 -13.70 -3.62
CA PHE A 112 7.38 -13.00 -4.48
C PHE A 112 6.55 -13.93 -5.38
N LYS A 113 7.08 -15.09 -5.72
CA LYS A 113 6.44 -16.04 -6.64
C LYS A 113 5.36 -16.87 -5.98
N GLY A 114 5.15 -16.70 -4.67
CA GLY A 114 4.26 -17.52 -3.86
C GLY A 114 5.04 -18.55 -3.03
N VAL A 115 4.32 -19.26 -2.19
CA VAL A 115 4.87 -20.25 -1.26
C VAL A 115 4.45 -21.64 -1.70
N LYS A 116 5.40 -22.56 -1.75
CA LYS A 116 5.18 -23.97 -1.98
C LYS A 116 5.27 -24.69 -0.64
N PRO A 117 4.11 -25.15 -0.05
CA PRO A 117 4.15 -25.87 1.21
C PRO A 117 5.00 -27.14 1.13
N TYR A 118 5.86 -27.36 2.13
CA TYR A 118 6.60 -28.63 2.25
C TYR A 118 5.66 -29.82 2.41
N ASN A 119 4.55 -29.62 3.15
CA ASN A 119 3.52 -30.64 3.38
C ASN A 119 2.14 -30.07 2.97
N PRO A 120 1.75 -30.15 1.69
CA PRO A 120 0.46 -29.64 1.22
C PRO A 120 -0.70 -30.22 2.03
N PHE A 121 -1.76 -29.41 2.21
CA PHE A 121 -2.96 -29.83 2.90
C PHE A 121 -3.60 -31.05 2.23
N LYS A 122 -3.84 -32.07 3.04
CA LYS A 122 -4.59 -33.26 2.64
C LYS A 122 -5.60 -33.59 3.74
N SER A 123 -6.83 -33.88 3.39
CA SER A 123 -7.82 -34.38 4.35
C SER A 123 -7.52 -35.83 4.69
N GLY A 124 -7.48 -36.16 6.00
CA GLY A 124 -7.26 -37.52 6.51
C GLY A 124 -6.09 -37.62 7.49
N THR A 125 -5.82 -38.84 7.97
CA THR A 125 -4.85 -39.12 9.06
C THR A 125 -3.40 -38.95 8.66
N GLU A 126 -3.06 -38.96 7.37
CA GLU A 126 -1.71 -38.77 6.84
C GLU A 126 -1.52 -37.37 6.21
N GLY A 127 -2.39 -36.41 6.55
CA GLY A 127 -2.45 -35.13 5.91
C GLY A 127 -1.41 -34.13 6.39
N GLY A 128 -0.86 -33.37 5.45
CA GLY A 128 -0.14 -32.12 5.74
C GLY A 128 -1.15 -30.99 6.06
N TRP A 129 -0.65 -29.93 6.72
CA TRP A 129 -1.45 -28.76 7.07
C TRP A 129 -1.30 -27.60 6.09
N GLY A 130 -0.44 -27.75 5.08
CA GLY A 130 -0.02 -26.62 4.22
C GLY A 130 1.00 -25.74 4.90
N ALA A 131 1.15 -24.51 4.43
CA ALA A 131 2.08 -23.52 5.00
C ALA A 131 1.31 -22.35 5.63
N PHE A 132 1.83 -21.84 6.76
CA PHE A 132 1.29 -20.69 7.46
C PHE A 132 2.29 -19.54 7.43
N GLU A 133 1.83 -18.37 6.99
CA GLU A 133 2.59 -17.12 6.95
C GLU A 133 1.90 -16.05 7.80
N LEU A 134 2.65 -15.46 8.73
CA LEU A 134 2.23 -14.26 9.46
C LEU A 134 2.67 -13.01 8.69
N LEU A 135 1.83 -11.99 8.74
CA LEU A 135 2.05 -10.72 8.04
C LEU A 135 1.89 -9.57 9.02
N ALA A 136 2.76 -8.58 8.89
CA ALA A 136 2.61 -7.28 9.55
C ALA A 136 2.93 -6.18 8.56
N ARG A 137 2.16 -5.08 8.57
CA ARG A 137 2.35 -3.92 7.71
C ARG A 137 2.16 -2.63 8.48
N TYR A 138 2.99 -1.65 8.16
CA TYR A 138 2.78 -0.26 8.54
C TYR A 138 2.93 0.64 7.32
N GLN A 139 2.04 1.61 7.20
CA GLN A 139 2.09 2.61 6.13
C GLN A 139 1.65 3.98 6.61
N GLU A 140 2.21 5.01 5.97
CA GLU A 140 1.79 6.39 6.12
C GLU A 140 1.53 7.03 4.76
N ASN A 141 0.44 7.82 4.70
CA ASN A 141 0.13 8.69 3.59
C ASN A 141 0.12 10.13 4.08
N ASN A 142 0.81 11.00 3.39
CA ASN A 142 0.92 12.42 3.71
C ASN A 142 0.49 13.24 2.49
N ILE A 143 -0.52 14.05 2.67
CA ILE A 143 -1.05 14.98 1.67
C ILE A 143 -0.48 16.36 2.01
N ASP A 144 -0.06 17.10 1.00
CA ASP A 144 0.42 18.49 1.14
C ASP A 144 -0.62 19.33 1.88
N ARG A 145 -0.18 20.09 2.89
CA ARG A 145 -1.11 20.93 3.67
C ARG A 145 -1.83 21.98 2.83
N ASN A 146 -1.19 22.49 1.79
CA ASN A 146 -1.81 23.42 0.85
C ASN A 146 -2.93 22.77 0.04
N ALA A 147 -2.96 21.44 -0.05
CA ALA A 147 -4.01 20.71 -0.73
C ALA A 147 -5.38 20.86 -0.04
N ALA A 148 -5.44 21.26 1.24
CA ALA A 148 -6.69 21.56 1.95
C ALA A 148 -7.56 22.58 1.21
N THR A 149 -6.97 23.58 0.55
CA THR A 149 -7.68 24.59 -0.26
C THR A 149 -8.38 23.99 -1.48
N PHE A 150 -7.91 22.84 -1.95
CA PHE A 150 -8.36 22.12 -3.13
C PHE A 150 -9.21 20.88 -2.77
N ALA A 151 -9.40 20.60 -1.48
CA ALA A 151 -10.07 19.41 -0.98
C ALA A 151 -11.60 19.49 -1.15
N ASN A 152 -12.23 18.32 -1.21
CA ASN A 152 -13.67 18.18 -1.12
C ASN A 152 -14.14 18.28 0.33
N THR A 153 -14.48 19.47 0.77
CA THR A 153 -14.93 19.77 2.13
C THR A 153 -16.29 19.18 2.48
N THR A 154 -17.17 18.99 1.49
CA THR A 154 -18.51 18.38 1.70
C THR A 154 -18.37 16.94 2.18
N ASN A 155 -17.48 16.16 1.57
CA ASN A 155 -17.24 14.77 1.97
C ASN A 155 -16.37 14.64 3.23
N GLY A 156 -15.70 15.71 3.64
CA GLY A 156 -14.62 15.67 4.63
C GLY A 156 -13.31 15.21 4.01
N TYR A 157 -12.19 15.51 4.69
CA TYR A 157 -10.86 15.06 4.25
C TYR A 157 -9.91 14.90 5.45
N ALA A 158 -8.85 14.13 5.23
CA ALA A 158 -7.69 14.07 6.11
C ALA A 158 -6.42 14.31 5.28
N LEU A 159 -5.44 15.03 5.86
CA LEU A 159 -4.15 15.26 5.21
C LEU A 159 -3.11 14.19 5.55
N GLY A 160 -3.41 13.34 6.53
CA GLY A 160 -2.58 12.20 6.89
C GLY A 160 -3.40 10.96 7.20
N ALA A 161 -2.85 9.79 6.87
CA ALA A 161 -3.42 8.50 7.23
C ALA A 161 -2.29 7.54 7.58
N LYS A 162 -2.35 6.96 8.80
CA LYS A 162 -1.41 5.95 9.31
C LYS A 162 -2.14 4.65 9.51
N THR A 163 -1.68 3.58 8.87
CA THR A 163 -2.33 2.27 8.93
C THR A 163 -1.39 1.21 9.46
N TRP A 164 -1.89 0.44 10.43
CA TRP A 164 -1.29 -0.79 10.92
C TRP A 164 -2.12 -1.97 10.42
N GLY A 165 -1.45 -2.97 9.92
CA GLY A 165 -2.08 -4.21 9.45
C GLY A 165 -1.38 -5.43 9.99
N ILE A 166 -2.16 -6.45 10.33
CA ILE A 166 -1.67 -7.80 10.62
C ILE A 166 -2.50 -8.80 9.81
N GLY A 167 -1.90 -9.91 9.46
CA GLY A 167 -2.59 -10.92 8.67
C GLY A 167 -2.00 -12.30 8.79
N VAL A 168 -2.77 -13.26 8.28
CA VAL A 168 -2.36 -14.66 8.14
C VAL A 168 -2.69 -15.13 6.74
N ASN A 169 -1.73 -15.76 6.09
CA ASN A 169 -1.96 -16.56 4.90
C ASN A 169 -1.84 -18.04 5.26
N TRP A 170 -2.79 -18.83 4.79
CA TRP A 170 -2.76 -20.28 4.83
C TRP A 170 -2.68 -20.81 3.40
N TYR A 171 -1.54 -21.31 3.02
CA TYR A 171 -1.29 -21.95 1.73
C TYR A 171 -1.63 -23.43 1.85
N LEU A 172 -2.76 -23.82 1.28
CA LEU A 172 -3.18 -25.24 1.24
C LEU A 172 -2.25 -26.06 0.35
N ASN A 173 -1.91 -25.51 -0.81
CA ASN A 173 -0.96 -26.04 -1.80
C ASN A 173 -0.44 -24.87 -2.65
N GLU A 174 0.32 -25.17 -3.71
CA GLU A 174 0.89 -24.15 -4.62
C GLU A 174 -0.19 -23.30 -5.33
N ALA A 175 -1.38 -23.85 -5.53
CA ALA A 175 -2.46 -23.23 -6.28
C ALA A 175 -3.53 -22.57 -5.41
N SER A 176 -3.61 -22.88 -4.11
CA SER A 176 -4.71 -22.40 -3.27
C SER A 176 -4.26 -21.81 -1.93
N ARG A 177 -4.84 -20.65 -1.59
CA ARG A 177 -4.51 -19.89 -0.39
C ARG A 177 -5.75 -19.22 0.22
N PHE A 178 -5.86 -19.30 1.54
CA PHE A 178 -6.70 -18.43 2.33
C PHE A 178 -5.88 -17.30 2.94
N SER A 179 -6.44 -16.11 2.97
CA SER A 179 -5.82 -14.93 3.58
C SER A 179 -6.85 -14.21 4.46
N VAL A 180 -6.42 -13.81 5.66
CA VAL A 180 -7.20 -12.93 6.54
C VAL A 180 -6.30 -11.77 6.95
N ASN A 181 -6.79 -10.54 6.79
CA ASN A 181 -6.06 -9.34 7.21
C ASN A 181 -6.99 -8.45 8.03
N LEU A 182 -6.42 -7.88 9.09
CA LEU A 182 -7.04 -6.88 9.96
C LEU A 182 -6.19 -5.62 9.90
N GLU A 183 -6.83 -4.48 9.69
CA GLU A 183 -6.15 -3.20 9.54
C GLU A 183 -6.85 -2.12 10.35
N LYS A 184 -6.05 -1.20 10.90
CA LYS A 184 -6.53 -0.02 11.59
C LYS A 184 -5.83 1.20 11.04
N THR A 185 -6.60 2.13 10.53
CA THR A 185 -6.12 3.44 10.06
C THR A 185 -6.50 4.53 11.06
N LYS A 186 -5.56 5.42 11.36
CA LYS A 186 -5.78 6.67 12.08
C LYS A 186 -5.52 7.83 11.14
N PHE A 187 -6.48 8.75 11.08
CA PHE A 187 -6.40 9.98 10.29
C PHE A 187 -5.86 11.13 11.11
N SER A 188 -5.17 12.07 10.46
CA SER A 188 -4.68 13.31 11.04
C SER A 188 -5.02 14.51 10.16
N ASP A 189 -5.00 15.71 10.76
CA ASP A 189 -5.40 16.97 10.11
C ASP A 189 -6.78 16.82 9.43
N LEU A 190 -7.74 16.38 10.23
CA LEU A 190 -9.07 15.94 9.80
C LEU A 190 -10.04 17.12 9.68
N SER A 191 -10.72 17.21 8.55
CA SER A 191 -11.96 17.99 8.37
C SER A 191 -13.11 17.00 8.15
N THR A 192 -14.06 16.97 9.10
CA THR A 192 -15.21 16.06 9.02
C THR A 192 -16.22 16.52 7.98
N GLY A 193 -16.94 15.59 7.40
CA GLY A 193 -17.93 15.83 6.36
C GLY A 193 -18.99 14.72 6.30
N THR A 194 -19.65 14.58 5.16
CA THR A 194 -20.70 13.57 5.00
C THR A 194 -20.19 12.14 4.91
N VAL A 195 -18.95 11.94 4.45
CA VAL A 195 -18.33 10.63 4.25
C VAL A 195 -17.31 10.35 5.34
N LEU A 196 -16.31 11.22 5.50
CA LEU A 196 -15.27 11.07 6.53
C LEU A 196 -15.78 11.72 7.83
N LYS A 197 -16.25 10.89 8.77
CA LYS A 197 -16.91 11.34 10.00
C LYS A 197 -16.09 11.13 11.27
N GLY A 198 -15.03 10.33 11.20
CA GLY A 198 -14.20 9.97 12.36
C GLY A 198 -12.71 9.95 12.04
N ASP A 199 -11.91 9.85 13.08
CA ASP A 199 -10.45 9.85 13.02
C ASP A 199 -9.83 8.46 12.85
N THR A 200 -10.65 7.42 12.80
CA THR A 200 -10.21 6.02 12.68
C THR A 200 -11.08 5.22 11.73
N GLU A 201 -10.46 4.25 11.05
CA GLU A 201 -11.11 3.21 10.26
C GLU A 201 -10.57 1.85 10.68
N ASN A 202 -11.46 0.89 10.92
CA ASN A 202 -11.09 -0.52 11.11
C ASN A 202 -11.58 -1.31 9.90
N PHE A 203 -10.72 -2.17 9.37
CA PHE A 203 -11.00 -2.96 8.19
C PHE A 203 -10.60 -4.42 8.41
N ALA A 204 -11.44 -5.34 7.98
CA ALA A 204 -11.16 -6.76 7.96
C ALA A 204 -11.48 -7.33 6.59
N VAL A 205 -10.60 -8.15 6.05
CA VAL A 205 -10.82 -8.85 4.79
C VAL A 205 -10.39 -10.30 4.90
N ALA A 206 -11.22 -11.17 4.35
CA ALA A 206 -10.90 -12.58 4.11
C ALA A 206 -10.93 -12.83 2.59
N ARG A 207 -9.96 -13.57 2.08
CA ARG A 207 -9.84 -13.88 0.66
C ARG A 207 -9.45 -15.34 0.47
N TYR A 208 -10.12 -16.00 -0.46
CA TYR A 208 -9.69 -17.28 -1.03
C TYR A 208 -9.18 -17.04 -2.44
N GLN A 209 -8.05 -17.61 -2.78
CA GLN A 209 -7.41 -17.48 -4.09
C GLN A 209 -7.09 -18.86 -4.64
N LEU A 210 -7.44 -19.06 -5.92
CA LEU A 210 -7.01 -20.19 -6.76
C LEU A 210 -6.16 -19.64 -7.89
N ALA A 211 -5.05 -20.32 -8.19
CA ALA A 211 -4.20 -20.10 -9.36
C ALA A 211 -4.13 -21.40 -10.16
N PHE A 212 -4.32 -21.35 -11.47
CA PHE A 212 -4.28 -22.49 -12.42
C PHE A 212 -3.64 -22.07 -13.73
#